data_d58cf78b67986a50888b2be0829837fa
#
_entry.id   d58cf78b67986a50888b2be0829837fa
#
_cell.length_a   1.000
_cell.length_b   1.000
_cell.length_c   1.000
_cell.angle_alpha   90.00
_cell.angle_beta   90.00
_cell.angle_gamma   90.00
#
_symmetry.space_group_name_H-M   'P 1'
#
loop_
_entity.id
_entity.type
_entity.pdbx_description
1 polymer ?
#
loop_
_entity_poly.entity_id
_entity_poly.type
_entity_poly.pdbx_seq_one_letter_code
_entity_poly.pdbx_strand_id
1 'polypeptide(L)'
;MENEKLKYLTAYLLSEHSEWNDLVFPTNESEQFHLYRSLVNIRPAGKASAEYLKAEDEFLRGLTAQKGITSVADLQPVEEHIYLWKGDITTLQCGAIVNAANSGMTGCYHPCHNCIDNCIHTFAGVRLRLKCAEIMKAQGHEEPTGTAKITPAYNLPCDYVIHTVGPIVQGRLTEKHCELLKSCYQSCLELAVQSGVKSIAFCCISTGVFGFPQ
;
A
#
# COMPACT_ATOMS: atom_id res chain seq x y z
N MET A 1 -20.35 0.52 -16.51
CA MET A 1 -19.01 -0.03 -16.83
C MET A 1 -18.18 -0.32 -15.57
N GLU A 2 -18.03 0.60 -14.62
CA GLU A 2 -17.25 0.34 -13.39
C GLU A 2 -17.90 -0.73 -12.50
N ASN A 3 -19.21 -0.71 -12.34
CA ASN A 3 -19.94 -1.71 -11.58
C ASN A 3 -19.78 -3.13 -12.17
N GLU A 4 -19.73 -3.28 -13.50
CA GLU A 4 -19.51 -4.58 -14.13
C GLU A 4 -18.09 -5.10 -13.89
N LYS A 5 -17.09 -4.20 -13.90
CA LYS A 5 -15.70 -4.59 -13.56
C LYS A 5 -15.59 -5.02 -12.10
N LEU A 6 -16.20 -4.26 -11.19
CA LEU A 6 -16.20 -4.60 -9.76
C LEU A 6 -16.85 -5.97 -9.50
N LYS A 7 -17.98 -6.27 -10.17
CA LYS A 7 -18.62 -7.58 -10.09
C LYS A 7 -17.72 -8.70 -10.63
N TYR A 8 -17.09 -8.48 -11.78
CA TYR A 8 -16.15 -9.45 -12.35
C TYR A 8 -14.97 -9.73 -11.41
N LEU A 9 -14.32 -8.68 -10.90
CA LEU A 9 -13.19 -8.78 -9.99
C LEU A 9 -13.57 -9.52 -8.70
N THR A 10 -14.73 -9.19 -8.13
CA THR A 10 -15.23 -9.86 -6.92
C THR A 10 -15.56 -11.33 -7.19
N ALA A 11 -16.22 -11.63 -8.30
CA ALA A 11 -16.56 -13.01 -8.69
C ALA A 11 -15.30 -13.86 -8.91
N TYR A 12 -14.26 -13.28 -9.53
CA TYR A 12 -12.97 -13.95 -9.70
C TYR A 12 -12.35 -14.31 -8.34
N LEU A 13 -12.29 -13.36 -7.40
CA LEU A 13 -11.74 -13.59 -6.07
C LEU A 13 -12.56 -14.61 -5.28
N LEU A 14 -13.88 -14.58 -5.38
CA LEU A 14 -14.75 -15.60 -4.76
C LEU A 14 -14.52 -16.99 -5.35
N SER A 15 -14.25 -17.11 -6.66
CA SER A 15 -13.98 -18.39 -7.29
C SER A 15 -12.69 -19.08 -6.81
N GLU A 16 -11.80 -18.33 -6.16
CA GLU A 16 -10.61 -18.90 -5.49
C GLU A 16 -10.95 -19.59 -4.16
N HIS A 17 -12.22 -19.50 -3.70
CA HIS A 17 -12.71 -19.95 -2.39
C HIS A 17 -14.00 -20.75 -2.54
N SER A 18 -13.90 -22.08 -2.58
CA SER A 18 -15.08 -22.95 -2.76
C SER A 18 -16.07 -22.87 -1.60
N GLU A 19 -15.62 -22.49 -0.41
CA GLU A 19 -16.45 -22.32 0.80
C GLU A 19 -17.38 -21.11 0.75
N TRP A 20 -17.24 -20.21 -0.23
CA TRP A 20 -18.05 -19.00 -0.38
C TRP A 20 -18.98 -18.99 -1.60
N ASN A 21 -19.19 -20.16 -2.21
CA ASN A 21 -20.05 -20.29 -3.40
C ASN A 21 -21.49 -19.80 -3.19
N ASP A 22 -22.00 -19.85 -1.97
CA ASP A 22 -23.37 -19.43 -1.60
C ASP A 22 -23.45 -17.97 -1.15
N LEU A 23 -22.35 -17.21 -1.25
CA LEU A 23 -22.33 -15.83 -0.79
C LEU A 23 -23.15 -14.94 -1.73
N VAL A 24 -24.18 -14.29 -1.17
CA VAL A 24 -25.04 -13.37 -1.91
C VAL A 24 -24.27 -12.10 -2.23
N PHE A 25 -24.17 -11.79 -3.51
CA PHE A 25 -23.48 -10.57 -3.97
C PHE A 25 -24.31 -9.33 -3.56
N PRO A 26 -23.73 -8.33 -2.87
CA PRO A 26 -24.46 -7.14 -2.44
C PRO A 26 -25.01 -6.35 -3.63
N THR A 27 -26.16 -5.71 -3.44
CA THR A 27 -26.78 -4.83 -4.45
C THR A 27 -26.28 -3.39 -4.38
N ASN A 28 -25.85 -2.95 -3.20
CA ASN A 28 -25.31 -1.61 -2.94
C ASN A 28 -23.83 -1.53 -3.37
N GLU A 29 -23.47 -0.47 -4.10
CA GLU A 29 -22.12 -0.29 -4.65
C GLU A 29 -21.05 -0.18 -3.56
N SER A 30 -21.35 0.50 -2.45
CA SER A 30 -20.42 0.62 -1.32
C SER A 30 -20.14 -0.74 -0.67
N GLU A 31 -21.18 -1.57 -0.52
CA GLU A 31 -21.05 -2.93 0.02
C GLU A 31 -20.30 -3.86 -0.96
N GLN A 32 -20.51 -3.69 -2.27
CA GLN A 32 -19.78 -4.40 -3.31
C GLN A 32 -18.27 -4.08 -3.24
N PHE A 33 -17.92 -2.80 -3.11
CA PHE A 33 -16.53 -2.40 -2.95
C PHE A 33 -15.94 -2.89 -1.62
N HIS A 34 -16.72 -2.87 -0.54
CA HIS A 34 -16.29 -3.42 0.75
C HIS A 34 -15.99 -4.91 0.66
N LEU A 35 -16.85 -5.68 -0.02
CA LEU A 35 -16.63 -7.12 -0.28
C LEU A 35 -15.35 -7.34 -1.11
N TYR A 36 -15.21 -6.65 -2.25
CA TYR A 36 -14.01 -6.71 -3.08
C TYR A 36 -12.75 -6.43 -2.26
N ARG A 37 -12.74 -5.32 -1.50
CA ARG A 37 -11.61 -4.93 -0.67
C ARG A 37 -11.29 -5.99 0.39
N SER A 38 -12.32 -6.54 1.05
CA SER A 38 -12.15 -7.62 2.02
C SER A 38 -11.44 -8.83 1.41
N LEU A 39 -11.88 -9.27 0.23
CA LEU A 39 -11.32 -10.41 -0.49
C LEU A 39 -9.87 -10.15 -0.92
N VAL A 40 -9.57 -8.99 -1.51
CA VAL A 40 -8.21 -8.60 -1.88
C VAL A 40 -7.28 -8.55 -0.66
N ASN A 41 -7.79 -8.08 0.48
CA ASN A 41 -6.96 -7.96 1.68
C ASN A 41 -6.54 -9.33 2.24
N ILE A 42 -7.42 -10.32 2.23
CA ILE A 42 -7.11 -11.68 2.73
C ILE A 42 -6.45 -12.58 1.69
N ARG A 43 -6.51 -12.21 0.40
CA ARG A 43 -5.94 -13.02 -0.68
C ARG A 43 -4.45 -13.23 -0.46
N PRO A 44 -3.95 -14.48 -0.42
CA PRO A 44 -2.51 -14.72 -0.35
C PRO A 44 -1.79 -14.22 -1.60
N ALA A 45 -0.47 -14.03 -1.49
CA ALA A 45 0.35 -13.67 -2.64
C ALA A 45 0.31 -14.79 -3.69
N GLY A 46 -0.22 -14.50 -4.86
CA GLY A 46 -0.38 -15.47 -5.93
C GLY A 46 -0.60 -14.78 -7.27
N LYS A 47 -0.30 -15.51 -8.35
CA LYS A 47 -0.58 -15.05 -9.72
C LYS A 47 -2.10 -14.93 -9.92
N ALA A 48 -2.51 -13.97 -10.72
CA ALA A 48 -3.88 -13.83 -11.22
C ALA A 48 -3.87 -13.92 -12.76
N SER A 49 -5.03 -14.14 -13.37
CA SER A 49 -5.13 -14.21 -14.83
C SER A 49 -4.83 -12.85 -15.47
N ALA A 50 -4.42 -12.85 -16.73
CA ALA A 50 -4.16 -11.62 -17.47
C ALA A 50 -5.43 -10.75 -17.60
N GLU A 51 -6.59 -11.39 -17.74
CA GLU A 51 -7.90 -10.73 -17.80
C GLU A 51 -8.24 -10.06 -16.48
N TYR A 52 -8.01 -10.75 -15.34
CA TYR A 52 -8.21 -10.18 -14.01
C TYR A 52 -7.31 -8.95 -13.82
N LEU A 53 -6.02 -9.05 -14.10
CA LEU A 53 -5.06 -7.96 -13.94
C LEU A 53 -5.43 -6.74 -14.78
N LYS A 54 -5.87 -6.96 -16.02
CA LYS A 54 -6.34 -5.87 -16.88
C LYS A 54 -7.58 -5.18 -16.31
N ALA A 55 -8.56 -5.96 -15.87
CA ALA A 55 -9.77 -5.41 -15.26
C ALA A 55 -9.48 -4.66 -13.95
N GLU A 56 -8.57 -5.20 -13.11
CA GLU A 56 -8.12 -4.56 -11.86
C GLU A 56 -7.40 -3.23 -12.15
N ASP A 57 -6.50 -3.21 -13.13
CA ASP A 57 -5.78 -1.99 -13.53
C ASP A 57 -6.74 -0.88 -13.97
N GLU A 58 -7.70 -1.21 -14.82
CA GLU A 58 -8.70 -0.25 -15.29
C GLU A 58 -9.61 0.23 -14.16
N PHE A 59 -10.03 -0.67 -13.27
CA PHE A 59 -10.91 -0.34 -12.15
C PHE A 59 -10.20 0.54 -11.10
N LEU A 60 -9.00 0.15 -10.64
CA LEU A 60 -8.29 0.87 -9.58
C LEU A 60 -7.81 2.25 -10.04
N ARG A 61 -7.32 2.36 -11.29
CA ARG A 61 -6.95 3.67 -11.87
C ARG A 61 -8.16 4.58 -12.05
N GLY A 62 -9.30 4.04 -12.50
CA GLY A 62 -10.56 4.77 -12.57
C GLY A 62 -11.00 5.28 -11.20
N LEU A 63 -10.96 4.43 -10.19
CA LEU A 63 -11.32 4.79 -8.81
C LEU A 63 -10.38 5.87 -8.23
N THR A 64 -9.07 5.78 -8.49
CA THR A 64 -8.10 6.80 -8.05
C THR A 64 -8.33 8.13 -8.77
N ALA A 65 -8.63 8.11 -10.06
CA ALA A 65 -8.96 9.31 -10.83
C ALA A 65 -10.24 10.01 -10.31
N GLN A 66 -11.27 9.22 -9.92
CA GLN A 66 -12.49 9.77 -9.33
C GLN A 66 -12.28 10.40 -7.96
N LYS A 67 -11.37 9.85 -7.13
CA LYS A 67 -10.97 10.47 -5.86
C LYS A 67 -10.25 11.81 -6.05
N GLY A 68 -9.70 12.05 -7.23
CA GLY A 68 -8.84 13.18 -7.55
C GLY A 68 -7.37 12.87 -7.25
N ILE A 69 -6.51 13.11 -8.25
CA ILE A 69 -5.06 12.97 -8.13
C ILE A 69 -4.47 14.33 -7.80
N THR A 70 -3.64 14.38 -6.74
CA THR A 70 -2.86 15.57 -6.39
C THR A 70 -1.44 15.39 -6.90
N SER A 71 -0.93 16.34 -7.70
CA SER A 71 0.48 16.32 -8.10
C SER A 71 1.34 17.03 -7.06
N VAL A 72 2.49 16.44 -6.71
CA VAL A 72 3.45 17.11 -5.83
C VAL A 72 3.95 18.44 -6.43
N ALA A 73 3.92 18.56 -7.76
CA ALA A 73 4.28 19.79 -8.45
C ALA A 73 3.31 20.96 -8.21
N ASP A 74 2.08 20.67 -7.79
CA ASP A 74 1.04 21.67 -7.50
C ASP A 74 1.05 22.12 -6.03
N LEU A 75 1.85 21.48 -5.18
CA LEU A 75 1.95 21.80 -3.76
C LEU A 75 2.84 23.01 -3.52
N GLN A 76 2.51 23.79 -2.50
CA GLN A 76 3.37 24.88 -2.05
C GLN A 76 4.38 24.36 -1.02
N PRO A 77 5.68 24.63 -1.19
CA PRO A 77 6.70 24.22 -0.24
C PRO A 77 6.57 25.01 1.07
N VAL A 78 6.79 24.34 2.21
CA VAL A 78 6.91 25.00 3.53
C VAL A 78 8.34 25.45 3.79
N GLU A 79 9.31 24.74 3.22
CA GLU A 79 10.75 25.09 3.14
C GLU A 79 11.27 24.65 1.77
N GLU A 80 12.48 25.03 1.40
CA GLU A 80 13.09 24.64 0.12
C GLU A 80 13.05 23.12 -0.04
N HIS A 81 12.34 22.64 -1.07
CA HIS A 81 12.12 21.22 -1.40
C HIS A 81 11.34 20.40 -0.34
N ILE A 82 10.76 21.04 0.69
CA ILE A 82 9.97 20.37 1.72
C ILE A 82 8.51 20.81 1.62
N TYR A 83 7.62 19.83 1.56
CA TYR A 83 6.17 20.02 1.41
C TYR A 83 5.43 19.36 2.57
N LEU A 84 4.44 20.03 3.10
CA LEU A 84 3.48 19.46 4.06
C LEU A 84 2.13 19.35 3.39
N TRP A 85 1.62 18.13 3.28
CA TRP A 85 0.35 17.87 2.63
C TRP A 85 -0.54 16.97 3.50
N LYS A 86 -1.83 17.28 3.56
CA LYS A 86 -2.83 16.48 4.24
C LYS A 86 -3.81 15.91 3.22
N GLY A 87 -3.74 14.59 2.99
CA GLY A 87 -4.60 13.91 2.04
C GLY A 87 -4.38 12.40 2.04
N ASP A 88 -4.98 11.71 1.08
CA ASP A 88 -4.81 10.27 0.85
C ASP A 88 -3.54 10.05 0.01
N ILE A 89 -2.47 9.53 0.64
CA ILE A 89 -1.18 9.31 -0.04
C ILE A 89 -1.29 8.38 -1.25
N THR A 90 -2.34 7.54 -1.33
CA THR A 90 -2.60 6.66 -2.48
C THR A 90 -3.09 7.41 -3.71
N THR A 91 -3.40 8.70 -3.57
CA THR A 91 -3.79 9.61 -4.68
C THR A 91 -2.71 10.62 -5.04
N LEU A 92 -1.53 10.56 -4.39
CA LEU A 92 -0.45 11.52 -4.62
C LEU A 92 0.43 11.10 -5.80
N GLN A 93 0.51 11.95 -6.82
CA GLN A 93 1.41 11.79 -7.94
C GLN A 93 2.80 12.34 -7.60
N CYS A 94 3.76 11.44 -7.42
CA CYS A 94 5.15 11.74 -7.08
C CYS A 94 6.07 10.59 -7.51
N GLY A 95 7.37 10.72 -7.30
CA GLY A 95 8.33 9.66 -7.64
C GLY A 95 8.16 8.41 -6.78
N ALA A 96 7.98 8.57 -5.46
CA ALA A 96 7.72 7.43 -4.57
C ALA A 96 6.86 7.83 -3.37
N ILE A 97 6.05 6.89 -2.89
CA ILE A 97 5.40 6.99 -1.57
C ILE A 97 5.99 5.95 -0.63
N VAL A 98 6.04 6.28 0.66
CA VAL A 98 6.53 5.35 1.69
C VAL A 98 5.37 4.59 2.32
N ASN A 99 5.50 3.27 2.36
CA ASN A 99 4.62 2.35 3.07
C ASN A 99 5.22 1.98 4.43
N ALA A 100 4.48 2.21 5.51
CA ALA A 100 4.80 1.69 6.83
C ALA A 100 4.29 0.24 6.92
N ALA A 101 5.14 -0.69 6.49
CA ALA A 101 4.85 -2.11 6.38
C ALA A 101 5.05 -2.86 7.70
N ASN A 102 4.56 -4.10 7.76
CA ASN A 102 4.97 -5.09 8.76
C ASN A 102 6.22 -5.87 8.31
N SER A 103 6.82 -6.65 9.20
CA SER A 103 8.05 -7.42 8.90
C SER A 103 7.89 -8.48 7.80
N GLY A 104 6.67 -8.94 7.54
CA GLY A 104 6.37 -9.86 6.45
C GLY A 104 6.30 -9.17 5.08
N MET A 105 6.18 -7.85 5.02
CA MET A 105 6.16 -7.00 3.81
C MET A 105 5.00 -7.28 2.84
N THR A 106 4.16 -8.27 3.08
CA THR A 106 3.11 -8.71 2.14
C THR A 106 1.75 -8.02 2.36
N GLY A 107 1.74 -6.92 3.09
CA GLY A 107 0.55 -6.13 3.38
C GLY A 107 -0.19 -6.58 4.64
N CYS A 108 -1.19 -5.81 5.01
CA CYS A 108 -2.07 -6.11 6.12
C CYS A 108 -3.20 -7.03 5.65
N TYR A 109 -3.32 -8.21 6.27
CA TYR A 109 -4.37 -9.20 5.95
C TYR A 109 -5.69 -8.99 6.71
N HIS A 110 -5.81 -7.90 7.47
CA HIS A 110 -7.06 -7.60 8.16
C HIS A 110 -8.06 -6.96 7.18
N PRO A 111 -9.25 -7.58 6.95
CA PRO A 111 -10.23 -7.09 5.98
C PRO A 111 -10.60 -5.63 6.21
N CYS A 112 -10.53 -4.82 5.17
CA CYS A 112 -10.90 -3.39 5.17
C CYS A 112 -10.23 -2.53 6.27
N HIS A 113 -9.09 -2.96 6.80
CA HIS A 113 -8.36 -2.17 7.77
C HIS A 113 -7.87 -0.84 7.16
N ASN A 114 -7.94 0.25 7.93
CA ASN A 114 -7.58 1.58 7.44
C ASN A 114 -6.13 1.99 7.73
N CYS A 115 -5.21 1.01 7.97
CA CYS A 115 -3.80 1.33 8.02
C CYS A 115 -3.26 1.60 6.62
N ILE A 116 -2.17 2.35 6.56
CA ILE A 116 -1.56 2.73 5.29
C ILE A 116 -1.12 1.52 4.46
N ASP A 117 -0.61 0.49 5.11
CA ASP A 117 -0.18 -0.76 4.47
C ASP A 117 -1.35 -1.47 3.74
N ASN A 118 -2.53 -1.58 4.40
CA ASN A 118 -3.73 -2.11 3.77
C ASN A 118 -4.19 -1.25 2.59
N CYS A 119 -4.22 0.09 2.76
CA CYS A 119 -4.65 1.00 1.70
C CYS A 119 -3.72 0.93 0.48
N ILE A 120 -2.41 0.98 0.68
CA ILE A 120 -1.43 0.92 -0.41
C ILE A 120 -1.57 -0.41 -1.18
N HIS A 121 -1.63 -1.55 -0.48
CA HIS A 121 -1.80 -2.86 -1.12
C HIS A 121 -3.14 -2.98 -1.84
N THR A 122 -4.22 -2.42 -1.30
CA THR A 122 -5.54 -2.39 -1.96
C THR A 122 -5.49 -1.62 -3.28
N PHE A 123 -4.99 -0.38 -3.26
CA PHE A 123 -5.05 0.50 -4.43
C PHE A 123 -3.91 0.28 -5.44
N ALA A 124 -2.82 -0.36 -5.04
CA ALA A 124 -1.79 -0.84 -5.98
C ALA A 124 -2.24 -2.09 -6.75
N GLY A 125 -3.13 -2.91 -6.17
CA GLY A 125 -3.60 -4.18 -6.73
C GLY A 125 -2.77 -5.39 -6.31
N VAL A 126 -3.25 -6.59 -6.70
CA VAL A 126 -2.69 -7.88 -6.24
C VAL A 126 -1.23 -8.11 -6.62
N ARG A 127 -0.74 -7.43 -7.66
CA ARG A 127 0.66 -7.53 -8.11
C ARG A 127 1.65 -7.01 -7.07
N LEU A 128 1.28 -5.99 -6.27
CA LEU A 128 2.18 -5.46 -5.25
C LEU A 128 2.49 -6.51 -4.20
N ARG A 129 1.46 -7.20 -3.69
CA ARG A 129 1.65 -8.28 -2.71
C ARG A 129 2.49 -9.42 -3.26
N LEU A 130 2.24 -9.83 -4.51
CA LEU A 130 3.04 -10.85 -5.18
C LEU A 130 4.51 -10.45 -5.27
N LYS A 131 4.79 -9.20 -5.68
CA LYS A 131 6.16 -8.68 -5.78
C LYS A 131 6.87 -8.64 -4.43
N CYS A 132 6.18 -8.17 -3.39
CA CYS A 132 6.71 -8.19 -2.02
C CYS A 132 7.02 -9.62 -1.57
N ALA A 133 6.11 -10.58 -1.82
CA ALA A 133 6.34 -11.98 -1.46
C ALA A 133 7.54 -12.60 -2.20
N GLU A 134 7.76 -12.26 -3.47
CA GLU A 134 8.95 -12.67 -4.22
C GLU A 134 10.24 -12.13 -3.58
N ILE A 135 10.26 -10.85 -3.20
CA ILE A 135 11.40 -10.22 -2.53
C ILE A 135 11.68 -10.92 -1.19
N MET A 136 10.65 -11.12 -0.37
CA MET A 136 10.79 -11.75 0.95
C MET A 136 11.21 -13.21 0.85
N LYS A 137 10.70 -13.95 -0.14
CA LYS A 137 11.12 -15.32 -0.42
C LYS A 137 12.60 -15.38 -0.81
N ALA A 138 13.07 -14.46 -1.63
CA ALA A 138 14.48 -14.38 -2.03
C ALA A 138 15.38 -14.00 -0.84
N GLN A 139 14.89 -13.16 0.07
CA GLN A 139 15.59 -12.75 1.28
C GLN A 139 15.67 -13.88 2.32
N GLY A 140 14.63 -14.69 2.46
CA GLY A 140 14.58 -15.86 3.35
C GLY A 140 14.38 -15.58 4.84
N HIS A 141 14.17 -14.34 5.23
CA HIS A 141 13.86 -13.91 6.61
C HIS A 141 12.97 -12.66 6.61
N GLU A 142 12.35 -12.36 7.75
CA GLU A 142 11.56 -11.14 7.93
C GLU A 142 12.40 -9.87 7.72
N GLU A 143 11.75 -8.80 7.26
CA GLU A 143 12.39 -7.50 7.09
C GLU A 143 12.72 -6.88 8.45
N PRO A 144 13.98 -6.50 8.69
CA PRO A 144 14.36 -5.85 9.94
C PRO A 144 13.73 -4.44 10.06
N THR A 145 13.44 -4.03 11.30
CA THR A 145 13.04 -2.65 11.58
C THR A 145 14.15 -1.67 11.20
N GLY A 146 13.79 -0.60 10.50
CA GLY A 146 14.73 0.46 10.12
C GLY A 146 15.35 0.30 8.74
N THR A 147 15.04 -0.78 8.01
CA THR A 147 15.48 -1.00 6.62
C THR A 147 14.40 -0.66 5.62
N ALA A 148 14.72 -0.64 4.32
CA ALA A 148 13.76 -0.32 3.26
C ALA A 148 13.91 -1.22 2.04
N LYS A 149 12.79 -1.43 1.32
CA LYS A 149 12.69 -2.11 0.03
C LYS A 149 11.90 -1.26 -0.96
N ILE A 150 12.16 -1.38 -2.24
CA ILE A 150 11.44 -0.65 -3.29
C ILE A 150 10.76 -1.61 -4.24
N THR A 151 9.55 -1.24 -4.66
CA THR A 151 8.74 -1.95 -5.65
C THR A 151 8.14 -0.97 -6.65
N PRO A 152 7.73 -1.42 -7.86
CA PRO A 152 6.81 -0.64 -8.68
C PRO A 152 5.51 -0.35 -7.95
N ALA A 153 4.88 0.79 -8.25
CA ALA A 153 3.63 1.21 -7.60
C ALA A 153 2.36 0.66 -8.28
N TYR A 154 2.47 0.05 -9.46
CA TYR A 154 1.40 -0.55 -10.26
C TYR A 154 0.27 0.42 -10.58
N ASN A 155 -0.87 0.39 -9.83
CA ASN A 155 -2.04 1.21 -10.12
C ASN A 155 -2.09 2.53 -9.35
N LEU A 156 -1.12 2.78 -8.47
CA LEU A 156 -0.98 4.05 -7.79
C LEU A 156 -0.43 5.13 -8.75
N PRO A 157 -0.71 6.41 -8.53
CA PRO A 157 -0.24 7.49 -9.39
C PRO A 157 1.25 7.86 -9.21
N CYS A 158 1.94 7.25 -8.25
CA CYS A 158 3.39 7.37 -8.09
C CYS A 158 4.13 6.28 -8.90
N ASP A 159 5.47 6.46 -9.07
CA ASP A 159 6.28 5.48 -9.82
C ASP A 159 6.63 4.26 -8.96
N TYR A 160 6.93 4.50 -7.68
CA TYR A 160 7.41 3.46 -6.75
C TYR A 160 6.71 3.51 -5.41
N VAL A 161 6.69 2.36 -4.72
CA VAL A 161 6.43 2.25 -3.29
C VAL A 161 7.72 1.84 -2.59
N ILE A 162 8.14 2.61 -1.59
CA ILE A 162 9.25 2.27 -0.70
C ILE A 162 8.66 1.76 0.60
N HIS A 163 8.92 0.51 0.94
CA HIS A 163 8.41 -0.16 2.12
C HIS A 163 9.44 -0.13 3.23
N THR A 164 9.07 0.26 4.44
CA THR A 164 9.92 0.21 5.63
C THR A 164 9.16 -0.32 6.83
N VAL A 165 9.85 -1.02 7.72
CA VAL A 165 9.27 -1.55 8.95
C VAL A 165 9.64 -0.64 10.10
N GLY A 166 8.66 0.10 10.61
CA GLY A 166 8.88 1.00 11.73
C GLY A 166 8.94 0.29 13.09
N PRO A 167 9.49 0.96 14.14
CA PRO A 167 9.52 0.41 15.48
C PRO A 167 8.13 0.28 16.10
N ILE A 168 7.93 -0.79 16.86
CA ILE A 168 6.72 -1.01 17.67
C ILE A 168 7.03 -0.52 19.09
N VAL A 169 6.25 0.45 19.58
CA VAL A 169 6.38 1.00 20.93
C VAL A 169 5.29 0.39 21.82
N GLN A 170 5.70 -0.52 22.68
CA GLN A 170 4.84 -1.10 23.71
C GLN A 170 5.26 -0.53 25.07
N GLY A 171 4.45 0.37 25.61
CA GLY A 171 4.73 1.07 26.86
C GLY A 171 5.57 2.32 26.67
N ARG A 172 6.73 2.43 27.37
CA ARG A 172 7.55 3.66 27.34
C ARG A 172 8.40 3.77 26.08
N LEU A 173 8.37 4.95 25.45
CA LEU A 173 9.30 5.30 24.38
C LEU A 173 10.76 5.25 24.87
N THR A 174 11.65 4.67 24.09
CA THR A 174 13.09 4.57 24.38
C THR A 174 13.90 5.22 23.26
N GLU A 175 15.16 5.56 23.55
CA GLU A 175 16.11 6.08 22.56
C GLU A 175 16.27 5.13 21.36
N LYS A 176 16.32 3.83 21.61
CA LYS A 176 16.37 2.81 20.56
C LYS A 176 15.18 2.90 19.58
N HIS A 177 13.97 3.18 20.06
CA HIS A 177 12.81 3.38 19.17
C HIS A 177 13.02 4.62 18.28
N CYS A 178 13.57 5.71 18.83
CA CYS A 178 13.87 6.92 18.07
C CYS A 178 14.97 6.68 17.01
N GLU A 179 16.03 5.95 17.37
CA GLU A 179 17.09 5.56 16.44
C GLU A 179 16.54 4.67 15.29
N LEU A 180 15.69 3.70 15.61
CA LEU A 180 15.07 2.83 14.61
C LEU A 180 14.13 3.61 13.68
N LEU A 181 13.33 4.55 14.21
CA LEU A 181 12.50 5.42 13.38
C LEU A 181 13.36 6.31 12.47
N LYS A 182 14.44 6.90 13.00
CA LYS A 182 15.40 7.65 12.20
C LYS A 182 15.99 6.78 11.08
N SER A 183 16.35 5.53 11.38
CA SER A 183 16.85 4.57 10.40
C SER A 183 15.84 4.30 9.29
N CYS A 184 14.53 4.22 9.58
CA CYS A 184 13.48 4.08 8.56
C CYS A 184 13.52 5.24 7.54
N TYR A 185 13.58 6.50 8.02
CA TYR A 185 13.64 7.66 7.14
C TYR A 185 14.94 7.67 6.31
N GLN A 186 16.08 7.40 6.95
CA GLN A 186 17.38 7.37 6.28
C GLN A 186 17.44 6.30 5.18
N SER A 187 17.04 5.05 5.50
CA SER A 187 17.03 3.95 4.55
C SER A 187 16.10 4.21 3.36
N CYS A 188 14.94 4.84 3.59
CA CYS A 188 14.03 5.23 2.52
C CYS A 188 14.65 6.30 1.61
N LEU A 189 15.28 7.32 2.17
CA LEU A 189 15.94 8.39 1.41
C LEU A 189 17.13 7.86 0.61
N GLU A 190 17.99 7.05 1.22
CA GLU A 190 19.13 6.42 0.56
C GLU A 190 18.69 5.56 -0.62
N LEU A 191 17.66 4.72 -0.40
CA LEU A 191 17.12 3.86 -1.45
C LEU A 191 16.46 4.67 -2.58
N ALA A 192 15.77 5.77 -2.25
CA ALA A 192 15.20 6.68 -3.23
C ALA A 192 16.29 7.31 -4.12
N VAL A 193 17.38 7.77 -3.52
CA VAL A 193 18.54 8.33 -4.25
C VAL A 193 19.17 7.27 -5.15
N GLN A 194 19.44 6.08 -4.63
CA GLN A 194 20.01 4.97 -5.39
C GLN A 194 19.15 4.54 -6.57
N SER A 195 17.83 4.68 -6.43
CA SER A 195 16.83 4.35 -7.46
C SER A 195 16.51 5.51 -8.41
N GLY A 196 17.16 6.66 -8.25
CA GLY A 196 16.94 7.85 -9.11
C GLY A 196 15.60 8.55 -8.89
N VAL A 197 14.91 8.26 -7.78
CA VAL A 197 13.64 8.89 -7.41
C VAL A 197 13.85 10.38 -7.13
N LYS A 198 12.98 11.24 -7.69
CA LYS A 198 13.11 12.71 -7.61
C LYS A 198 12.26 13.34 -6.52
N SER A 199 11.18 12.67 -6.10
CA SER A 199 10.31 13.13 -5.02
C SER A 199 9.82 11.93 -4.22
N ILE A 200 9.81 12.07 -2.90
CA ILE A 200 9.37 11.01 -1.98
C ILE A 200 8.37 11.59 -0.97
N ALA A 201 7.28 10.89 -0.76
CA ALA A 201 6.28 11.25 0.23
C ALA A 201 6.25 10.24 1.38
N PHE A 202 6.36 10.72 2.60
CA PHE A 202 6.31 9.91 3.81
C PHE A 202 4.93 9.96 4.45
N CYS A 203 4.42 8.80 4.87
CA CYS A 203 3.38 8.73 5.89
C CYS A 203 3.99 8.89 7.30
N CYS A 204 3.15 9.05 8.33
CA CYS A 204 3.59 9.10 9.72
C CYS A 204 3.96 7.66 10.19
N ILE A 205 5.20 7.25 9.95
CA ILE A 205 5.69 5.89 10.24
C ILE A 205 5.50 5.56 11.73
N SER A 206 4.96 4.38 12.04
CA SER A 206 4.73 3.82 13.38
C SER A 206 3.72 4.56 14.25
N THR A 207 3.08 5.65 13.82
CA THR A 207 2.17 6.43 14.68
C THR A 207 0.75 5.87 14.80
N GLY A 208 0.44 4.80 14.08
CA GLY A 208 -0.83 4.07 14.18
C GLY A 208 -0.75 2.91 15.18
N VAL A 209 -0.98 1.69 14.70
CA VAL A 209 -0.99 0.46 15.53
C VAL A 209 0.35 0.22 16.26
N PHE A 210 1.46 0.70 15.70
CA PHE A 210 2.79 0.54 16.31
C PHE A 210 3.06 1.51 17.48
N GLY A 211 2.17 2.46 17.75
CA GLY A 211 2.12 3.24 18.97
C GLY A 211 3.28 4.24 19.20
N PHE A 212 4.03 4.62 18.16
CA PHE A 212 5.02 5.69 18.29
C PHE A 212 4.30 7.02 18.52
N PRO A 213 4.68 7.85 19.50
CA PRO A 213 4.05 9.14 19.76
C PRO A 213 4.12 10.08 18.55
N GLN A 214 3.04 10.86 18.35
CA GLN A 214 2.98 11.93 17.35
C GLN A 214 3.59 13.21 17.87
#